data_4b5d26beae8f086f429c5656b46cc06a
#
_entry.id   4b5d26beae8f086f429c5656b46cc06a
#
_cell.length_a   1.000
_cell.length_b   1.000
_cell.length_c   1.000
_cell.angle_alpha   90.00
_cell.angle_beta   90.00
_cell.angle_gamma   90.00
#
_symmetry.space_group_name_H-M   'P 1'
#
loop_
_entity.id
_entity.type
_entity.pdbx_description
1 polymer ?
#
loop_
_entity_poly.entity_id
_entity_poly.type
_entity_poly.pdbx_seq_one_letter_code
_entity_poly.pdbx_strand_id
1 'polypeptide(L)'
;MIRRLAVTVAVLMLIVGTARLWAHDNFRIIGTLAKQQASEIQVKSRTGKTVSIRLDKQTAISRDNKKVDATALKVGQSLVVDAYGDTEDDSLAVEIRIVPPIRAAGQ
;
A
#
# COMPACT_ATOMS: atom_id res chain seq x y z
N MET A 1 -35.62 -5.94 35.13
CA MET A 1 -34.18 -6.02 35.29
C MET A 1 -33.50 -6.71 34.12
N ILE A 2 -34.01 -7.88 33.71
CA ILE A 2 -33.43 -8.63 32.59
C ILE A 2 -33.44 -7.83 31.29
N ARG A 3 -34.48 -7.04 31.03
CA ARG A 3 -34.61 -6.21 29.82
C ARG A 3 -33.51 -5.16 29.70
N ARG A 4 -33.06 -4.58 30.83
CA ARG A 4 -32.01 -3.56 30.81
C ARG A 4 -30.65 -4.16 30.44
N LEU A 5 -30.35 -5.37 30.89
CA LEU A 5 -29.14 -6.06 30.58
C LEU A 5 -29.05 -6.40 29.08
N ALA A 6 -30.16 -6.86 28.50
CA ALA A 6 -30.21 -7.18 27.08
C ALA A 6 -29.96 -5.95 26.19
N VAL A 7 -30.52 -4.80 26.54
CA VAL A 7 -30.30 -3.57 25.79
C VAL A 7 -28.83 -3.12 25.85
N THR A 8 -28.21 -3.22 27.03
CA THR A 8 -26.81 -2.86 27.21
C THR A 8 -25.88 -3.70 26.35
N VAL A 9 -26.11 -5.02 26.27
CA VAL A 9 -25.30 -5.91 25.45
C VAL A 9 -25.44 -5.57 23.96
N ALA A 10 -26.65 -5.27 23.50
CA ALA A 10 -26.90 -4.89 22.11
C ALA A 10 -26.14 -3.61 21.71
N VAL A 11 -26.11 -2.62 22.59
CA VAL A 11 -25.39 -1.36 22.36
C VAL A 11 -23.89 -1.61 22.24
N LEU A 12 -23.32 -2.45 23.09
CA LEU A 12 -21.89 -2.79 23.03
C LEU A 12 -21.53 -3.47 21.72
N MET A 13 -22.36 -4.37 21.22
CA MET A 13 -22.13 -5.04 19.92
C MET A 13 -22.12 -4.06 18.77
N LEU A 14 -23.00 -3.08 18.77
CA LEU A 14 -23.05 -2.05 17.73
C LEU A 14 -21.77 -1.21 17.70
N ILE A 15 -21.22 -0.84 18.85
CA ILE A 15 -20.00 -0.06 18.94
C ILE A 15 -18.82 -0.83 18.36
N VAL A 16 -18.67 -2.12 18.67
CA VAL A 16 -17.61 -2.97 18.13
C VAL A 16 -17.72 -3.11 16.62
N GLY A 17 -18.92 -3.32 16.09
CA GLY A 17 -19.17 -3.42 14.66
C GLY A 17 -18.81 -2.14 13.91
N THR A 18 -19.14 -0.98 14.48
CA THR A 18 -18.84 0.31 13.87
C THR A 18 -17.33 0.56 13.80
N ALA A 19 -16.57 0.17 14.82
CA ALA A 19 -15.12 0.37 14.86
C ALA A 19 -14.40 -0.34 13.70
N ARG A 20 -14.89 -1.48 13.26
CA ARG A 20 -14.28 -2.23 12.15
C ARG A 20 -14.42 -1.54 10.80
N LEU A 21 -15.44 -0.73 10.59
CA LEU A 21 -15.70 -0.06 9.33
C LEU A 21 -14.67 1.03 9.01
N TRP A 22 -13.89 1.48 9.98
CA TRP A 22 -12.93 2.56 9.82
C TRP A 22 -11.49 2.07 9.70
N ALA A 23 -11.26 0.75 9.65
CA ALA A 23 -9.93 0.20 9.53
C ALA A 23 -9.46 0.24 8.08
N HIS A 24 -8.32 0.90 7.82
CA HIS A 24 -7.61 0.84 6.56
C HIS A 24 -6.49 -0.20 6.63
N ASP A 25 -6.12 -0.74 5.50
CA ASP A 25 -5.09 -1.75 5.43
C ASP A 25 -3.77 -1.18 4.92
N ASN A 26 -2.69 -1.78 5.36
CA ASN A 26 -1.36 -1.56 4.83
C ASN A 26 -1.04 -2.68 3.84
N PHE A 27 -0.48 -2.30 2.70
CA PHE A 27 -0.13 -3.23 1.65
C PHE A 27 1.35 -3.11 1.33
N ARG A 28 2.00 -4.24 1.12
CA ARG A 28 3.35 -4.28 0.58
C ARG A 28 3.30 -4.86 -0.82
N ILE A 29 3.67 -4.06 -1.79
CA ILE A 29 3.66 -4.45 -3.20
C ILE A 29 5.10 -4.57 -3.66
N ILE A 30 5.48 -5.74 -4.13
CA ILE A 30 6.82 -6.01 -4.64
C ILE A 30 6.69 -6.32 -6.13
N GLY A 31 7.39 -5.56 -6.94
CA GLY A 31 7.30 -5.77 -8.38
C GLY A 31 8.17 -4.81 -9.18
N THR A 32 7.82 -4.66 -10.44
CA THR A 32 8.55 -3.85 -11.40
C THR A 32 7.71 -2.63 -11.78
N LEU A 33 8.35 -1.46 -11.82
CA LEU A 33 7.68 -0.24 -12.24
C LEU A 33 7.31 -0.34 -13.72
N ALA A 34 6.02 -0.36 -14.00
CA ALA A 34 5.49 -0.52 -15.36
C ALA A 34 5.15 0.82 -16.00
N LYS A 35 4.72 1.79 -15.21
CA LYS A 35 4.34 3.11 -15.69
C LYS A 35 4.55 4.14 -14.59
N GLN A 36 5.01 5.33 -14.97
CA GLN A 36 5.24 6.43 -14.04
C GLN A 36 4.54 7.67 -14.51
N GLN A 37 3.80 8.29 -13.61
CA GLN A 37 3.18 9.60 -13.79
C GLN A 37 3.53 10.48 -12.59
N ALA A 38 3.20 11.77 -12.65
CA ALA A 38 3.58 12.71 -11.59
C ALA A 38 3.04 12.33 -10.20
N SER A 39 1.81 11.80 -10.15
CA SER A 39 1.12 11.50 -8.89
C SER A 39 0.66 10.06 -8.77
N GLU A 40 1.08 9.19 -9.70
CA GLU A 40 0.65 7.80 -9.71
C GLU A 40 1.69 6.94 -10.40
N ILE A 41 1.87 5.73 -9.89
CA ILE A 41 2.70 4.72 -10.55
C ILE A 41 1.89 3.45 -10.73
N GLN A 42 2.28 2.66 -11.73
CA GLN A 42 1.76 1.31 -11.91
C GLN A 42 2.90 0.33 -11.73
N VAL A 43 2.69 -0.63 -10.85
CA VAL A 43 3.68 -1.65 -10.51
C VAL A 43 3.13 -3.00 -10.93
N LYS A 44 3.87 -3.72 -11.74
CA LYS A 44 3.55 -5.11 -12.07
C LYS A 44 4.10 -5.99 -10.97
N SER A 45 3.20 -6.56 -10.17
CA SER A 45 3.59 -7.40 -9.04
C SER A 45 4.15 -8.74 -9.50
N ARG A 46 4.76 -9.46 -8.58
CA ARG A 46 5.32 -10.79 -8.84
C ARG A 46 4.27 -11.79 -9.32
N THR A 47 3.01 -11.58 -8.94
CA THR A 47 1.91 -12.44 -9.36
C THR A 47 1.42 -12.13 -10.78
N GLY A 48 1.98 -11.10 -11.41
CA GLY A 48 1.58 -10.68 -12.75
C GLY A 48 0.49 -9.62 -12.77
N LYS A 49 -0.05 -9.26 -11.61
CA LYS A 49 -1.08 -8.24 -11.51
C LYS A 49 -0.45 -6.85 -11.53
N THR A 50 -1.06 -5.92 -12.28
CA THR A 50 -0.64 -4.52 -12.29
C THR A 50 -1.47 -3.75 -11.29
N VAL A 51 -0.79 -3.04 -10.39
CA VAL A 51 -1.40 -2.28 -9.30
C VAL A 51 -1.12 -0.80 -9.50
N SER A 52 -2.16 0.03 -9.42
CA SER A 52 -2.03 1.49 -9.47
C SER A 52 -1.91 2.03 -8.06
N ILE A 53 -0.88 2.85 -7.83
CA ILE A 53 -0.60 3.39 -6.51
C ILE A 53 -0.38 4.89 -6.64
N ARG A 54 -1.06 5.67 -5.81
CA ARG A 54 -0.90 7.13 -5.80
C ARG A 54 0.34 7.53 -5.01
N LEU A 55 0.92 8.65 -5.40
CA LEU A 55 2.04 9.29 -4.72
C LEU A 55 1.64 10.68 -4.27
N ASP A 56 2.21 11.16 -3.18
CA ASP A 56 2.08 12.55 -2.75
C ASP A 56 3.44 13.08 -2.28
N LYS A 57 3.44 14.31 -1.78
CA LYS A 57 4.68 14.96 -1.32
C LYS A 57 5.29 14.27 -0.10
N GLN A 58 4.51 13.49 0.63
CA GLN A 58 4.97 12.80 1.82
C GLN A 58 5.47 11.39 1.53
N THR A 59 5.27 10.90 0.32
CA THR A 59 5.78 9.59 -0.07
C THR A 59 7.31 9.61 -0.03
N ALA A 60 7.89 8.76 0.80
CA ALA A 60 9.34 8.63 0.90
C ALA A 60 9.86 7.69 -0.18
N ILE A 61 10.89 8.11 -0.89
CA ILE A 61 11.51 7.29 -1.93
C ILE A 61 12.99 7.13 -1.57
N SER A 62 13.48 5.91 -1.58
CA SER A 62 14.87 5.64 -1.22
C SER A 62 15.53 4.64 -2.18
N ARG A 63 16.84 4.73 -2.26
CA ARG A 63 17.72 3.79 -2.96
C ARG A 63 18.96 3.59 -2.10
N ASP A 64 19.34 2.35 -1.83
CA ASP A 64 20.50 2.02 -1.00
C ASP A 64 20.47 2.75 0.35
N ASN A 65 19.29 2.79 0.97
CA ASN A 65 19.02 3.46 2.24
C ASN A 65 19.23 4.99 2.21
N LYS A 66 19.26 5.59 1.02
CA LYS A 66 19.37 7.04 0.85
C LYS A 66 18.10 7.58 0.25
N LYS A 67 17.62 8.71 0.78
CA LYS A 67 16.47 9.39 0.25
C LYS A 67 16.77 9.95 -1.14
N VAL A 68 15.87 9.69 -2.09
CA VAL A 68 15.97 10.22 -3.45
C VAL A 68 14.65 10.86 -3.87
N ASP A 69 14.68 11.63 -4.95
CA ASP A 69 13.50 12.27 -5.52
C ASP A 69 12.68 11.33 -6.39
N ALA A 70 11.44 11.70 -6.65
CA ALA A 70 10.58 10.97 -7.57
C ALA A 70 11.17 10.85 -8.98
N THR A 71 12.07 11.76 -9.35
CA THR A 71 12.77 11.70 -10.64
C THR A 71 13.70 10.48 -10.76
N ALA A 72 14.05 9.86 -9.65
CA ALA A 72 14.84 8.64 -9.64
C ALA A 72 14.04 7.40 -10.05
N LEU A 73 12.70 7.48 -10.05
CA LEU A 73 11.84 6.38 -10.47
C LEU A 73 11.85 6.26 -11.99
N LYS A 74 12.16 5.08 -12.48
CA LYS A 74 12.21 4.79 -13.91
C LYS A 74 11.53 3.46 -14.21
N VAL A 75 10.81 3.41 -15.31
CA VAL A 75 10.18 2.16 -15.77
C VAL A 75 11.22 1.05 -15.89
N GLY A 76 10.89 -0.13 -15.40
CA GLY A 76 11.77 -1.28 -15.40
C GLY A 76 12.49 -1.53 -14.09
N GLN A 77 12.46 -0.56 -13.17
CA GLN A 77 13.09 -0.76 -11.86
C GLN A 77 12.29 -1.71 -10.99
N SER A 78 13.00 -2.45 -10.14
CA SER A 78 12.37 -3.27 -9.11
C SER A 78 12.10 -2.40 -7.88
N LEU A 79 10.88 -2.50 -7.36
CA LEU A 79 10.42 -1.67 -6.25
C LEU A 79 9.81 -2.53 -5.14
N VAL A 80 9.98 -2.05 -3.92
CA VAL A 80 9.19 -2.48 -2.77
C VAL A 80 8.40 -1.28 -2.30
N VAL A 81 7.08 -1.35 -2.39
CA VAL A 81 6.18 -0.24 -2.06
C VAL A 81 5.37 -0.61 -0.83
N ASP A 82 5.46 0.22 0.20
CA ASP A 82 4.56 0.17 1.34
C ASP A 82 3.48 1.21 1.13
N ALA A 83 2.24 0.75 1.00
CA ALA A 83 1.09 1.58 0.67
C ALA A 83 -0.02 1.41 1.70
N TYR A 84 -0.90 2.38 1.76
CA TYR A 84 -1.99 2.44 2.72
C TYR A 84 -3.27 2.85 2.01
N GLY A 85 -4.36 2.14 2.28
CA GLY A 85 -5.64 2.46 1.67
C GLY A 85 -6.68 1.36 1.86
N ASP A 86 -7.77 1.46 1.10
CA ASP A 86 -8.86 0.52 1.18
C ASP A 86 -8.55 -0.79 0.44
N THR A 87 -7.90 -0.68 -0.72
CA THR A 87 -7.47 -1.83 -1.52
C THR A 87 -6.09 -1.53 -2.10
N GLU A 88 -5.43 -2.55 -2.65
CA GLU A 88 -4.14 -2.36 -3.32
C GLU A 88 -4.24 -1.34 -4.45
N ASP A 89 -5.31 -1.40 -5.26
CA ASP A 89 -5.51 -0.48 -6.38
C ASP A 89 -6.02 0.90 -5.95
N ASP A 90 -6.41 1.06 -4.70
CA ASP A 90 -6.85 2.32 -4.14
C ASP A 90 -6.03 2.62 -2.90
N SER A 91 -4.75 2.83 -3.10
CA SER A 91 -3.79 3.06 -2.02
C SER A 91 -2.86 4.21 -2.34
N LEU A 92 -2.28 4.77 -1.28
CA LEU A 92 -1.29 5.82 -1.35
C LEU A 92 0.05 5.26 -0.86
N ALA A 93 1.10 5.45 -1.66
CA ALA A 93 2.43 5.00 -1.27
C ALA A 93 2.94 5.82 -0.10
N VAL A 94 3.32 5.13 0.97
CA VAL A 94 3.97 5.73 2.13
C VAL A 94 5.48 5.73 1.91
N GLU A 95 6.01 4.61 1.43
CA GLU A 95 7.44 4.45 1.16
C GLU A 95 7.64 3.62 -0.09
N ILE A 96 8.55 4.07 -0.95
CA ILE A 96 8.98 3.33 -2.13
C ILE A 96 10.48 3.11 -1.99
N ARG A 97 10.91 1.85 -2.02
CA ARG A 97 12.31 1.49 -2.04
C ARG A 97 12.67 0.95 -3.41
N ILE A 98 13.66 1.58 -4.04
CA ILE A 98 14.23 1.09 -5.29
C ILE A 98 15.28 0.05 -4.92
N VAL A 99 15.08 -1.16 -5.40
CA VAL A 99 15.96 -2.30 -5.06
C VAL A 99 16.64 -2.84 -6.30
N PRO A 100 17.75 -3.56 -6.15
CA PRO A 100 18.36 -4.23 -7.30
C PRO A 100 17.36 -5.13 -7.99
N PRO A 101 17.48 -5.33 -9.32
CA PRO A 101 16.55 -6.21 -10.03
C PRO A 101 16.50 -7.58 -9.40
N ILE A 102 15.28 -8.03 -9.11
CA ILE A 102 15.08 -9.38 -8.58
C ILE A 102 15.08 -10.31 -9.78
N ARG A 103 16.16 -11.02 -9.96
CA ARG A 103 16.25 -11.98 -11.03
C ARG A 103 15.56 -13.27 -10.62
N ALA A 104 14.94 -13.91 -11.59
CA ALA A 104 14.42 -15.24 -11.37
C ALA A 104 15.57 -16.17 -10.96
N ALA A 105 15.22 -17.22 -10.22
CA ALA A 105 16.21 -18.19 -9.77
C ALA A 105 17.02 -18.71 -10.97
N GLY A 106 18.33 -18.72 -10.82
CA GLY A 106 19.20 -19.18 -11.88
C GLY A 106 19.69 -18.10 -12.85
N GLN A 107 19.38 -16.87 -12.58
CA GLN A 107 19.90 -15.75 -13.37
C GLN A 107 21.00 -15.02 -12.67
#